data_0570055c309fd1cb3a70c37667321649
#
_entry.id   0570055c309fd1cb3a70c37667321649
#
_cell.length_a   1.000
_cell.length_b   1.000
_cell.length_c   1.000
_cell.angle_alpha   90.00
_cell.angle_beta   90.00
_cell.angle_gamma   90.00
#
_symmetry.space_group_name_H-M   'P 1'
#
loop_
_entity.id
_entity.type
_entity.pdbx_description
1 polymer ?
#
loop_
_entity_poly.entity_id
_entity_poly.type
_entity_poly.pdbx_seq_one_letter_code
_entity_poly.pdbx_strand_id
1 'polypeptide(L)'
;MENEQTREKAIYKVTWVGFGVNVVLTVGKLLAGFLGRSGAMIADGVHSMSDFLTDLVVLLFVKVSAKPKDEYHDYGHGKYETLATVIIGLALFAVAIGIFINSVTLIRKVVDGEIIARPGVVALIAAAVSIIAKEILYWYTIGVARKVNSPAVKANAWHHRSDAFSSVGTLIGIGGAYFLGEQWRILDPLAAIIVSLLIAKVSYDLVIPGLNELLEKSLPKEMESEIINLIMEDSQLSDPHNLKTRRLGANIAIELHVRVPGNMTVQQSHISTINIEKKLKEKYG
;
A
#
# COMPACT_ATOMS: atom_id res chain seq x y z
N MET A 1 21.93 -3.20 -24.22
CA MET A 1 20.69 -3.82 -24.75
C MET A 1 20.50 -5.26 -24.26
N GLU A 2 21.41 -6.21 -24.54
CA GLU A 2 21.25 -7.63 -24.11
C GLU A 2 21.27 -7.78 -22.57
N ASN A 3 22.08 -7.00 -21.88
CA ASN A 3 22.18 -7.01 -20.41
C ASN A 3 20.95 -6.36 -19.73
N GLU A 4 20.33 -5.37 -20.34
CA GLU A 4 19.10 -4.74 -19.83
C GLU A 4 17.88 -5.65 -19.97
N GLN A 5 17.71 -6.32 -21.11
CA GLN A 5 16.63 -7.29 -21.32
C GLN A 5 16.75 -8.48 -20.35
N THR A 6 17.97 -8.93 -20.07
CA THR A 6 18.21 -10.01 -19.09
C THR A 6 17.88 -9.54 -17.67
N ARG A 7 18.20 -8.30 -17.32
CA ARG A 7 17.86 -7.66 -16.04
C ARG A 7 16.35 -7.54 -15.87
N GLU A 8 15.64 -7.03 -16.87
CA GLU A 8 14.17 -6.92 -16.83
C GLU A 8 13.50 -8.28 -16.66
N LYS A 9 13.88 -9.27 -17.44
CA LYS A 9 13.35 -10.65 -17.32
C LYS A 9 13.56 -11.22 -15.92
N ALA A 10 14.71 -10.97 -15.29
CA ALA A 10 14.98 -11.43 -13.93
C ALA A 10 14.07 -10.75 -12.91
N ILE A 11 13.85 -9.43 -13.04
CA ILE A 11 12.93 -8.67 -12.19
C ILE A 11 11.49 -9.18 -12.36
N TYR A 12 11.01 -9.30 -13.57
CA TYR A 12 9.68 -9.85 -13.87
C TYR A 12 9.49 -11.25 -13.27
N LYS A 13 10.45 -12.14 -13.48
CA LYS A 13 10.37 -13.50 -12.95
C LYS A 13 10.28 -13.54 -11.44
N VAL A 14 11.11 -12.80 -10.72
CA VAL A 14 11.09 -12.81 -9.24
C VAL A 14 9.79 -12.18 -8.70
N THR A 15 9.26 -11.14 -9.35
CA THR A 15 8.00 -10.50 -8.96
C THR A 15 6.81 -11.46 -9.15
N TRP A 16 6.73 -12.16 -10.29
CA TRP A 16 5.65 -13.13 -10.53
C TRP A 16 5.73 -14.35 -9.61
N VAL A 17 6.92 -14.82 -9.29
CA VAL A 17 7.10 -15.90 -8.29
C VAL A 17 6.61 -15.42 -6.92
N GLY A 18 7.02 -14.21 -6.50
CA GLY A 18 6.57 -13.62 -5.24
C GLY A 18 5.04 -13.48 -5.18
N PHE A 19 4.44 -12.96 -6.24
CA PHE A 19 2.99 -12.84 -6.37
C PHE A 19 2.27 -14.19 -6.24
N GLY A 20 2.71 -15.20 -6.99
CA GLY A 20 2.10 -16.53 -6.93
C GLY A 20 2.19 -17.18 -5.54
N VAL A 21 3.34 -17.05 -4.89
CA VAL A 21 3.54 -17.54 -3.51
C VAL A 21 2.61 -16.80 -2.54
N ASN A 22 2.51 -15.47 -2.65
CA ASN A 22 1.63 -14.67 -1.79
C ASN A 22 0.15 -15.06 -1.95
N VAL A 23 -0.32 -15.28 -3.17
CA VAL A 23 -1.71 -15.75 -3.43
C VAL A 23 -1.95 -17.10 -2.76
N VAL A 24 -1.06 -18.07 -2.98
CA VAL A 24 -1.19 -19.42 -2.40
C VAL A 24 -1.18 -19.37 -0.86
N LEU A 25 -0.26 -18.59 -0.28
CA LEU A 25 -0.18 -18.44 1.17
C LEU A 25 -1.42 -17.74 1.75
N THR A 26 -1.93 -16.69 1.09
CA THR A 26 -3.13 -15.97 1.52
C THR A 26 -4.35 -16.90 1.55
N VAL A 27 -4.60 -17.62 0.47
CA VAL A 27 -5.70 -18.59 0.40
C VAL A 27 -5.52 -19.70 1.42
N GLY A 28 -4.30 -20.24 1.54
CA GLY A 28 -3.97 -21.29 2.51
C GLY A 28 -4.18 -20.84 3.96
N LYS A 29 -3.77 -19.62 4.33
CA LYS A 29 -3.99 -19.03 5.67
C LYS A 29 -5.48 -18.86 5.96
N LEU A 30 -6.25 -18.30 5.03
CA LEU A 30 -7.69 -18.11 5.22
C LEU A 30 -8.40 -19.44 5.40
N LEU A 31 -8.15 -20.42 4.54
CA LEU A 31 -8.73 -21.76 4.66
C LEU A 31 -8.33 -22.42 5.98
N ALA A 32 -7.04 -22.39 6.35
CA ALA A 32 -6.56 -22.95 7.59
C ALA A 32 -7.13 -22.24 8.82
N GLY A 33 -7.34 -20.92 8.75
CA GLY A 33 -7.97 -20.14 9.80
C GLY A 33 -9.43 -20.52 10.03
N PHE A 34 -10.21 -20.69 8.95
CA PHE A 34 -11.61 -21.14 9.03
C PHE A 34 -11.70 -22.60 9.51
N LEU A 35 -10.98 -23.52 8.90
CA LEU A 35 -10.99 -24.94 9.25
C LEU A 35 -10.42 -25.19 10.66
N GLY A 36 -9.37 -24.44 11.01
CA GLY A 36 -8.71 -24.51 12.31
C GLY A 36 -9.40 -23.67 13.40
N ARG A 37 -10.47 -22.94 13.09
CA ARG A 37 -11.18 -22.08 14.04
C ARG A 37 -10.24 -21.14 14.82
N SER A 38 -9.26 -20.57 14.12
CA SER A 38 -8.26 -19.65 14.68
C SER A 38 -8.52 -18.23 14.19
N GLY A 39 -8.86 -17.35 15.13
CA GLY A 39 -9.03 -15.92 14.85
C GLY A 39 -7.71 -15.26 14.42
N ALA A 40 -6.60 -15.65 15.03
CA ALA A 40 -5.28 -15.15 14.68
C ALA A 40 -4.87 -15.52 13.25
N MET A 41 -5.17 -16.77 12.81
CA MET A 41 -4.85 -17.20 11.45
C MET A 41 -5.73 -16.52 10.41
N ILE A 42 -7.01 -16.29 10.69
CA ILE A 42 -7.90 -15.51 9.81
C ILE A 42 -7.37 -14.08 9.68
N ALA A 43 -7.00 -13.45 10.80
CA ALA A 43 -6.45 -12.11 10.80
C ALA A 43 -5.14 -12.02 9.98
N ASP A 44 -4.23 -12.97 10.16
CA ASP A 44 -2.97 -13.04 9.40
C ASP A 44 -3.20 -13.31 7.90
N GLY A 45 -4.23 -14.10 7.55
CA GLY A 45 -4.68 -14.30 6.17
C GLY A 45 -5.23 -13.02 5.53
N VAL A 46 -6.04 -12.25 6.27
CA VAL A 46 -6.58 -10.96 5.83
C VAL A 46 -5.45 -9.91 5.69
N HIS A 47 -4.49 -9.91 6.60
CA HIS A 47 -3.31 -9.06 6.48
C HIS A 47 -2.53 -9.36 5.19
N SER A 48 -2.26 -10.63 4.91
CA SER A 48 -1.62 -11.05 3.64
C SER A 48 -2.48 -10.75 2.41
N MET A 49 -3.80 -10.74 2.54
CA MET A 49 -4.73 -10.35 1.47
C MET A 49 -4.67 -8.84 1.20
N SER A 50 -4.43 -8.00 2.21
CA SER A 50 -4.30 -6.55 2.01
C SER A 50 -3.15 -6.19 1.08
N ASP A 51 -2.01 -6.85 1.23
CA ASP A 51 -0.84 -6.64 0.37
C ASP A 51 -1.15 -7.02 -1.07
N PHE A 52 -1.74 -8.21 -1.24
CA PHE A 52 -2.18 -8.72 -2.54
C PHE A 52 -3.22 -7.81 -3.22
N LEU A 53 -4.21 -7.30 -2.47
CA LEU A 53 -5.23 -6.41 -3.03
C LEU A 53 -4.65 -5.08 -3.49
N THR A 54 -3.67 -4.55 -2.77
CA THR A 54 -2.96 -3.33 -3.18
C THR A 54 -2.24 -3.53 -4.50
N ASP A 55 -1.50 -4.64 -4.64
CA ASP A 55 -0.82 -4.99 -5.90
C ASP A 55 -1.82 -5.16 -7.06
N LEU A 56 -2.96 -5.82 -6.80
CA LEU A 56 -3.99 -6.05 -7.79
C LEU A 56 -4.63 -4.74 -8.27
N VAL A 57 -4.88 -3.78 -7.36
CA VAL A 57 -5.38 -2.45 -7.73
C VAL A 57 -4.41 -1.76 -8.67
N VAL A 58 -3.13 -1.73 -8.33
CA VAL A 58 -2.11 -1.14 -9.20
C VAL A 58 -2.15 -1.79 -10.58
N LEU A 59 -2.17 -3.12 -10.66
CA LEU A 59 -2.18 -3.84 -11.95
C LEU A 59 -3.43 -3.59 -12.80
N LEU A 60 -4.61 -3.53 -12.17
CA LEU A 60 -5.89 -3.36 -12.88
C LEU A 60 -6.15 -1.90 -13.24
N PHE A 61 -5.85 -0.99 -12.33
CA PHE A 61 -6.21 0.41 -12.49
C PHE A 61 -5.14 1.26 -13.16
N VAL A 62 -3.86 0.83 -13.19
CA VAL A 62 -2.80 1.53 -13.94
C VAL A 62 -3.20 1.74 -15.40
N LYS A 63 -3.82 0.76 -16.06
CA LYS A 63 -4.28 0.91 -17.45
C LYS A 63 -5.44 1.89 -17.59
N VAL A 64 -6.34 1.94 -16.61
CA VAL A 64 -7.47 2.87 -16.61
C VAL A 64 -6.99 4.27 -16.25
N SER A 65 -6.18 4.38 -15.23
CA SER A 65 -5.58 5.62 -14.74
C SER A 65 -4.67 6.30 -15.77
N ALA A 66 -3.98 5.50 -16.60
CA ALA A 66 -3.13 5.99 -17.69
C ALA A 66 -3.91 6.49 -18.94
N LYS A 67 -5.24 6.36 -18.97
CA LYS A 67 -6.02 6.91 -20.10
C LYS A 67 -5.91 8.44 -20.10
N PRO A 68 -5.64 9.03 -21.29
CA PRO A 68 -5.58 10.48 -21.43
C PRO A 68 -6.96 11.11 -21.16
N LYS A 69 -6.97 12.42 -21.10
CA LYS A 69 -8.22 13.21 -21.06
C LYS A 69 -9.15 12.87 -22.24
N ASP A 70 -10.43 12.85 -21.97
CA ASP A 70 -11.52 12.67 -22.93
C ASP A 70 -12.60 13.74 -22.75
N GLU A 71 -13.72 13.64 -23.47
CA GLU A 71 -14.84 14.61 -23.42
C GLU A 71 -15.48 14.75 -22.02
N TYR A 72 -15.33 13.74 -21.15
CA TYR A 72 -15.94 13.71 -19.81
C TYR A 72 -14.93 13.93 -18.69
N HIS A 73 -13.63 13.79 -18.97
CA HIS A 73 -12.54 13.85 -17.99
C HIS A 73 -11.40 14.74 -18.49
N ASP A 74 -11.54 16.05 -18.37
CA ASP A 74 -10.56 17.05 -18.82
C ASP A 74 -9.19 16.90 -18.18
N TYR A 75 -9.13 16.35 -16.96
CA TYR A 75 -7.90 16.07 -16.21
C TYR A 75 -7.40 14.63 -16.34
N GLY A 76 -8.05 13.81 -17.23
CA GLY A 76 -7.72 12.40 -17.38
C GLY A 76 -8.31 11.52 -16.27
N HIS A 77 -7.82 10.28 -16.18
CA HIS A 77 -8.43 9.23 -15.37
C HIS A 77 -7.58 8.86 -14.12
N GLY A 78 -6.56 9.65 -13.77
CA GLY A 78 -5.62 9.32 -12.69
C GLY A 78 -6.26 8.99 -11.34
N LYS A 79 -7.36 9.66 -10.98
CA LYS A 79 -8.08 9.46 -9.70
C LYS A 79 -8.83 8.13 -9.58
N TYR A 80 -9.00 7.36 -10.66
CA TYR A 80 -9.64 6.03 -10.58
C TYR A 80 -8.83 5.04 -9.74
N GLU A 81 -7.51 5.10 -9.83
CA GLU A 81 -6.62 4.29 -8.99
C GLU A 81 -6.75 4.67 -7.51
N THR A 82 -6.77 5.96 -7.23
CA THR A 82 -6.96 6.49 -5.87
C THR A 82 -8.30 6.08 -5.29
N LEU A 83 -9.38 6.19 -6.07
CA LEU A 83 -10.73 5.77 -5.65
C LEU A 83 -10.77 4.27 -5.32
N ALA A 84 -10.19 3.43 -6.18
CA ALA A 84 -10.13 1.99 -5.94
C ALA A 84 -9.34 1.64 -4.68
N THR A 85 -8.20 2.31 -4.45
CA THR A 85 -7.41 2.16 -3.23
C THR A 85 -8.20 2.53 -1.97
N VAL A 86 -8.97 3.62 -2.01
CA VAL A 86 -9.84 4.04 -0.90
C VAL A 86 -10.93 3.00 -0.62
N ILE A 87 -11.60 2.47 -1.65
CA ILE A 87 -12.65 1.45 -1.50
C ILE A 87 -12.07 0.19 -0.84
N ILE A 88 -10.91 -0.29 -1.28
CA ILE A 88 -10.25 -1.45 -0.68
C ILE A 88 -9.83 -1.17 0.74
N GLY A 89 -9.23 -0.02 1.01
CA GLY A 89 -8.86 0.38 2.36
C GLY A 89 -10.07 0.39 3.31
N LEU A 90 -11.22 0.92 2.89
CA LEU A 90 -12.45 0.90 3.69
C LEU A 90 -12.97 -0.52 3.93
N ALA A 91 -12.93 -1.39 2.92
CA ALA A 91 -13.32 -2.80 3.07
C ALA A 91 -12.42 -3.53 4.07
N LEU A 92 -11.10 -3.34 3.99
CA LEU A 92 -10.14 -3.90 4.95
C LEU A 92 -10.37 -3.37 6.37
N PHE A 93 -10.68 -2.09 6.52
CA PHE A 93 -11.01 -1.50 7.82
C PHE A 93 -12.25 -2.15 8.45
N ALA A 94 -13.31 -2.36 7.66
CA ALA A 94 -14.51 -3.03 8.12
C ALA A 94 -14.23 -4.48 8.57
N VAL A 95 -13.39 -5.22 7.83
CA VAL A 95 -12.97 -6.57 8.21
C VAL A 95 -12.13 -6.55 9.49
N ALA A 96 -11.19 -5.60 9.62
CA ALA A 96 -10.39 -5.45 10.84
C ALA A 96 -11.25 -5.20 12.08
N ILE A 97 -12.26 -4.33 11.97
CA ILE A 97 -13.24 -4.09 13.05
C ILE A 97 -13.99 -5.39 13.38
N GLY A 98 -14.44 -6.15 12.38
CA GLY A 98 -15.14 -7.42 12.59
C GLY A 98 -14.29 -8.44 13.37
N ILE A 99 -13.01 -8.60 12.97
CA ILE A 99 -12.06 -9.48 13.67
C ILE A 99 -11.84 -8.99 15.11
N PHE A 100 -11.64 -7.69 15.30
CA PHE A 100 -11.44 -7.09 16.62
C PHE A 100 -12.61 -7.37 17.56
N ILE A 101 -13.85 -7.05 17.13
CA ILE A 101 -15.07 -7.26 17.92
C ILE A 101 -15.26 -8.74 18.26
N ASN A 102 -15.08 -9.63 17.29
CA ASN A 102 -15.16 -11.07 17.52
C ASN A 102 -14.15 -11.55 18.56
N SER A 103 -12.89 -11.08 18.45
CA SER A 103 -11.82 -11.45 19.37
C SER A 103 -12.07 -10.93 20.79
N VAL A 104 -12.54 -9.69 20.93
CA VAL A 104 -12.93 -9.12 22.23
C VAL A 104 -14.09 -9.93 22.84
N THR A 105 -15.06 -10.34 22.04
CA THR A 105 -16.18 -11.17 22.50
C THR A 105 -15.68 -12.52 23.01
N LEU A 106 -14.75 -13.17 22.30
CA LEU A 106 -14.13 -14.42 22.75
C LEU A 106 -13.36 -14.25 24.07
N ILE A 107 -12.61 -13.15 24.22
CA ILE A 107 -11.91 -12.85 25.47
C ILE A 107 -12.89 -12.64 26.63
N ARG A 108 -14.00 -11.92 26.43
CA ARG A 108 -15.03 -11.76 27.45
C ARG A 108 -15.58 -13.10 27.91
N LYS A 109 -15.90 -14.00 26.97
CA LYS A 109 -16.36 -15.36 27.28
C LYS A 109 -15.38 -16.11 28.19
N VAL A 110 -14.07 -16.01 27.90
CA VAL A 110 -13.04 -16.62 28.74
C VAL A 110 -13.04 -16.01 30.15
N VAL A 111 -13.17 -14.69 30.26
CA VAL A 111 -13.23 -13.98 31.57
C VAL A 111 -14.49 -14.39 32.35
N ASP A 112 -15.60 -14.62 31.66
CA ASP A 112 -16.88 -15.10 32.25
C ASP A 112 -16.85 -16.60 32.62
N GLY A 113 -15.69 -17.28 32.39
CA GLY A 113 -15.49 -18.69 32.73
C GLY A 113 -15.92 -19.67 31.64
N GLU A 114 -16.30 -19.18 30.44
CA GLU A 114 -16.61 -20.08 29.32
C GLU A 114 -15.31 -20.62 28.67
N ILE A 115 -15.34 -21.87 28.28
CA ILE A 115 -14.25 -22.51 27.56
C ILE A 115 -14.43 -22.26 26.07
N ILE A 116 -13.51 -21.49 25.46
CA ILE A 116 -13.51 -21.28 24.02
C ILE A 116 -12.87 -22.47 23.27
N ALA A 117 -13.19 -22.61 21.99
CA ALA A 117 -12.67 -23.68 21.16
C ALA A 117 -11.12 -23.60 21.06
N ARG A 118 -10.47 -24.76 21.10
CA ARG A 118 -9.03 -24.88 20.85
C ARG A 118 -8.77 -24.66 19.36
N PRO A 119 -7.79 -23.83 18.95
CA PRO A 119 -7.38 -23.75 17.56
C PRO A 119 -6.96 -25.11 17.02
N GLY A 120 -7.30 -25.40 15.76
CA GLY A 120 -6.92 -26.64 15.12
C GLY A 120 -5.43 -26.66 14.73
N VAL A 121 -4.85 -27.84 14.72
CA VAL A 121 -3.45 -28.06 14.29
C VAL A 121 -3.19 -27.54 12.86
N VAL A 122 -4.21 -27.50 12.01
CA VAL A 122 -4.14 -26.98 10.64
C VAL A 122 -3.72 -25.51 10.62
N ALA A 123 -4.26 -24.69 11.54
CA ALA A 123 -3.87 -23.28 11.66
C ALA A 123 -2.40 -23.15 12.09
N LEU A 124 -1.96 -23.99 13.03
CA LEU A 124 -0.56 -24.00 13.51
C LEU A 124 0.41 -24.36 12.38
N ILE A 125 0.10 -25.41 11.61
CA ILE A 125 0.92 -25.85 10.47
C ILE A 125 0.96 -24.75 9.41
N ALA A 126 -0.17 -24.14 9.09
CA ALA A 126 -0.24 -23.06 8.10
C ALA A 126 0.58 -21.84 8.52
N ALA A 127 0.59 -21.48 9.82
CA ALA A 127 1.44 -20.40 10.33
C ALA A 127 2.93 -20.73 10.12
N ALA A 128 3.35 -21.93 10.52
CA ALA A 128 4.74 -22.35 10.36
C ALA A 128 5.16 -22.41 8.88
N VAL A 129 4.32 -22.99 8.00
CA VAL A 129 4.58 -23.06 6.56
C VAL A 129 4.65 -21.65 5.95
N SER A 130 3.79 -20.74 6.38
CA SER A 130 3.81 -19.36 5.89
C SER A 130 5.12 -18.65 6.23
N ILE A 131 5.61 -18.76 7.47
CA ILE A 131 6.87 -18.16 7.90
C ILE A 131 8.04 -18.73 7.09
N ILE A 132 8.11 -20.05 6.94
CA ILE A 132 9.18 -20.71 6.17
C ILE A 132 9.13 -20.28 4.71
N ALA A 133 7.96 -20.27 4.09
CA ALA A 133 7.80 -19.87 2.69
C ALA A 133 8.18 -18.41 2.45
N LYS A 134 7.79 -17.49 3.37
CA LYS A 134 8.16 -16.07 3.30
C LYS A 134 9.67 -15.86 3.50
N GLU A 135 10.30 -16.60 4.39
CA GLU A 135 11.77 -16.52 4.59
C GLU A 135 12.52 -17.08 3.37
N ILE A 136 12.06 -18.17 2.76
CA ILE A 136 12.62 -18.68 1.50
C ILE A 136 12.45 -17.65 0.38
N LEU A 137 11.27 -17.03 0.28
CA LEU A 137 10.99 -16.00 -0.70
C LEU A 137 11.88 -14.75 -0.50
N TYR A 138 12.14 -14.37 0.75
CA TYR A 138 13.10 -13.31 1.07
C TYR A 138 14.48 -13.62 0.49
N TRP A 139 15.03 -14.81 0.80
CA TRP A 139 16.38 -15.19 0.33
C TRP A 139 16.45 -15.29 -1.19
N TYR A 140 15.42 -15.80 -1.83
CA TYR A 140 15.32 -15.84 -3.28
C TYR A 140 15.32 -14.43 -3.88
N THR A 141 14.45 -13.57 -3.38
CA THR A 141 14.25 -12.20 -3.89
C THR A 141 15.49 -11.32 -3.63
N ILE A 142 16.11 -11.40 -2.44
CA ILE A 142 17.31 -10.62 -2.12
C ILE A 142 18.52 -11.07 -2.96
N GLY A 143 18.61 -12.37 -3.27
CA GLY A 143 19.63 -12.91 -4.18
C GLY A 143 19.51 -12.33 -5.59
N VAL A 144 18.30 -12.23 -6.13
CA VAL A 144 18.04 -11.57 -7.42
C VAL A 144 18.32 -10.07 -7.33
N ALA A 145 17.81 -9.38 -6.28
CA ALA A 145 18.01 -7.95 -6.09
C ALA A 145 19.47 -7.53 -6.12
N ARG A 146 20.36 -8.34 -5.50
CA ARG A 146 21.82 -8.09 -5.51
C ARG A 146 22.41 -8.25 -6.91
N LYS A 147 21.96 -9.27 -7.67
CA LYS A 147 22.46 -9.53 -9.04
C LYS A 147 22.06 -8.44 -10.02
N VAL A 148 20.81 -7.94 -9.93
CA VAL A 148 20.28 -6.92 -10.85
C VAL A 148 20.48 -5.49 -10.34
N ASN A 149 21.08 -5.32 -9.15
CA ASN A 149 21.31 -4.04 -8.47
C ASN A 149 20.03 -3.17 -8.45
N SER A 150 18.91 -3.75 -8.03
CA SER A 150 17.61 -3.06 -7.99
C SER A 150 17.17 -2.75 -6.56
N PRO A 151 17.12 -1.45 -6.17
CA PRO A 151 16.59 -1.04 -4.86
C PRO A 151 15.14 -1.47 -4.65
N ALA A 152 14.30 -1.44 -5.70
CA ALA A 152 12.90 -1.83 -5.63
C ALA A 152 12.74 -3.34 -5.31
N VAL A 153 13.48 -4.21 -6.00
CA VAL A 153 13.47 -5.66 -5.71
C VAL A 153 14.03 -5.93 -4.30
N LYS A 154 15.03 -5.16 -3.85
CA LYS A 154 15.55 -5.24 -2.49
C LYS A 154 14.49 -4.85 -1.45
N ALA A 155 13.75 -3.78 -1.67
CA ALA A 155 12.66 -3.35 -0.80
C ALA A 155 11.57 -4.43 -0.72
N ASN A 156 11.18 -5.02 -1.86
CA ASN A 156 10.22 -6.12 -1.90
C ASN A 156 10.69 -7.36 -1.14
N ALA A 157 12.00 -7.70 -1.18
CA ALA A 157 12.54 -8.78 -0.36
C ALA A 157 12.34 -8.49 1.14
N TRP A 158 12.68 -7.30 1.60
CA TRP A 158 12.49 -6.91 3.00
C TRP A 158 11.02 -6.89 3.42
N HIS A 159 10.10 -6.55 2.50
CA HIS A 159 8.66 -6.65 2.74
C HIS A 159 8.26 -8.10 3.05
N HIS A 160 8.67 -9.08 2.23
CA HIS A 160 8.40 -10.50 2.52
C HIS A 160 8.90 -10.93 3.89
N ARG A 161 10.07 -10.44 4.31
CA ARG A 161 10.62 -10.76 5.63
C ARG A 161 9.85 -10.09 6.77
N SER A 162 9.38 -8.87 6.57
CA SER A 162 8.50 -8.18 7.52
C SER A 162 7.20 -8.94 7.75
N ASP A 163 6.61 -9.46 6.66
CA ASP A 163 5.40 -10.31 6.75
C ASP A 163 5.66 -11.62 7.50
N ALA A 164 6.85 -12.21 7.31
CA ALA A 164 7.23 -13.39 8.09
C ALA A 164 7.26 -13.08 9.59
N PHE A 165 7.79 -11.93 10.00
CA PHE A 165 7.81 -11.52 11.42
C PHE A 165 6.40 -11.26 11.97
N SER A 166 5.48 -10.69 11.21
CA SER A 166 4.10 -10.52 11.65
C SER A 166 3.42 -11.88 11.90
N SER A 167 3.66 -12.87 11.03
CA SER A 167 3.15 -14.23 11.17
C SER A 167 3.78 -14.98 12.36
N VAL A 168 4.97 -14.60 12.87
CA VAL A 168 5.54 -15.18 14.09
C VAL A 168 4.65 -14.89 15.30
N GLY A 169 4.12 -13.67 15.43
CA GLY A 169 3.16 -13.33 16.50
C GLY A 169 1.91 -14.21 16.44
N THR A 170 1.38 -14.44 15.25
CA THR A 170 0.26 -15.36 15.00
C THR A 170 0.60 -16.80 15.41
N LEU A 171 1.79 -17.30 15.02
CA LEU A 171 2.24 -18.63 15.40
C LEU A 171 2.36 -18.81 16.92
N ILE A 172 2.90 -17.80 17.62
CA ILE A 172 3.01 -17.83 19.09
C ILE A 172 1.63 -17.85 19.73
N GLY A 173 0.68 -17.02 19.25
CA GLY A 173 -0.69 -17.00 19.75
C GLY A 173 -1.42 -18.33 19.58
N ILE A 174 -1.37 -18.90 18.36
CA ILE A 174 -1.97 -20.21 18.06
C ILE A 174 -1.28 -21.32 18.82
N GLY A 175 0.06 -21.33 18.84
CA GLY A 175 0.85 -22.35 19.52
C GLY A 175 0.61 -22.37 21.03
N GLY A 176 0.58 -21.19 21.66
CA GLY A 176 0.24 -21.05 23.06
C GLY A 176 -1.17 -21.56 23.37
N ALA A 177 -2.16 -21.16 22.56
CA ALA A 177 -3.53 -21.62 22.71
C ALA A 177 -3.69 -23.15 22.45
N TYR A 178 -2.79 -23.71 21.63
CA TYR A 178 -2.81 -25.13 21.30
C TYR A 178 -2.15 -26.02 22.38
N PHE A 179 -0.95 -25.65 22.88
CA PHE A 179 -0.11 -26.51 23.70
C PHE A 179 -0.23 -26.28 25.22
N LEU A 180 -0.57 -25.05 25.68
CA LEU A 180 -0.53 -24.68 27.09
C LEU A 180 -1.81 -25.00 27.90
N GLY A 181 -2.86 -25.52 27.22
CA GLY A 181 -4.10 -25.92 27.90
C GLY A 181 -5.22 -24.88 27.82
N GLU A 182 -6.32 -25.15 28.56
CA GLU A 182 -7.59 -24.42 28.39
C GLU A 182 -7.50 -22.94 28.75
N GLN A 183 -6.78 -22.62 29.83
CA GLN A 183 -6.61 -21.25 30.30
C GLN A 183 -5.83 -20.37 29.30
N TRP A 184 -5.00 -20.97 28.45
CA TRP A 184 -4.16 -20.27 27.47
C TRP A 184 -4.80 -20.15 26.09
N ARG A 185 -6.02 -20.68 25.88
CA ARG A 185 -6.75 -20.52 24.62
C ARG A 185 -7.03 -19.06 24.27
N ILE A 186 -6.98 -18.16 25.26
CA ILE A 186 -7.10 -16.71 25.10
C ILE A 186 -5.98 -16.12 24.23
N LEU A 187 -4.86 -16.80 24.06
CA LEU A 187 -3.73 -16.30 23.27
C LEU A 187 -4.05 -16.17 21.78
N ASP A 188 -4.93 -17.04 21.23
CA ASP A 188 -5.37 -16.91 19.83
C ASP A 188 -6.19 -15.63 19.62
N PRO A 189 -7.27 -15.32 20.34
CA PRO A 189 -7.96 -14.04 20.18
C PRO A 189 -7.12 -12.81 20.54
N LEU A 190 -6.15 -12.91 21.46
CA LEU A 190 -5.20 -11.83 21.72
C LEU A 190 -4.30 -11.55 20.52
N ALA A 191 -3.75 -12.59 19.90
CA ALA A 191 -2.98 -12.45 18.66
C ALA A 191 -3.85 -11.87 17.53
N ALA A 192 -5.12 -12.31 17.41
CA ALA A 192 -6.07 -11.79 16.44
C ALA A 192 -6.34 -10.28 16.64
N ILE A 193 -6.42 -9.79 17.89
CA ILE A 193 -6.54 -8.36 18.18
C ILE A 193 -5.32 -7.60 17.67
N ILE A 194 -4.12 -8.08 17.98
CA ILE A 194 -2.87 -7.42 17.55
C ILE A 194 -2.84 -7.30 16.02
N VAL A 195 -3.12 -8.41 15.32
CA VAL A 195 -3.11 -8.40 13.85
C VAL A 195 -4.24 -7.52 13.28
N SER A 196 -5.43 -7.51 13.89
CA SER A 196 -6.52 -6.63 13.45
C SER A 196 -6.18 -5.14 13.57
N LEU A 197 -5.42 -4.75 14.60
CA LEU A 197 -4.91 -3.39 14.73
C LEU A 197 -3.87 -3.05 13.66
N LEU A 198 -3.02 -4.01 13.27
CA LEU A 198 -2.11 -3.83 12.15
C LEU A 198 -2.87 -3.64 10.82
N ILE A 199 -3.91 -4.45 10.57
CA ILE A 199 -4.78 -4.28 9.39
C ILE A 199 -5.46 -2.91 9.41
N ALA A 200 -5.99 -2.48 10.56
CA ALA A 200 -6.62 -1.17 10.72
C ALA A 200 -5.63 -0.03 10.41
N LYS A 201 -4.37 -0.16 10.83
CA LYS A 201 -3.31 0.79 10.51
C LYS A 201 -3.03 0.83 9.01
N VAL A 202 -2.87 -0.33 8.35
CA VAL A 202 -2.68 -0.40 6.89
C VAL A 202 -3.86 0.25 6.16
N SER A 203 -5.09 -0.04 6.59
CA SER A 203 -6.29 0.57 6.03
C SER A 203 -6.28 2.09 6.17
N TYR A 204 -5.88 2.62 7.33
CA TYR A 204 -5.72 4.05 7.56
C TYR A 204 -4.70 4.67 6.62
N ASP A 205 -3.54 4.02 6.44
CA ASP A 205 -2.45 4.48 5.58
C ASP A 205 -2.83 4.46 4.08
N LEU A 206 -3.82 3.65 3.68
CA LEU A 206 -4.41 3.64 2.34
C LEU A 206 -5.51 4.69 2.17
N VAL A 207 -6.44 4.75 3.12
CA VAL A 207 -7.66 5.57 3.01
C VAL A 207 -7.36 7.06 3.15
N ILE A 208 -6.56 7.46 4.13
CA ILE A 208 -6.39 8.89 4.42
C ILE A 208 -5.65 9.63 3.29
N PRO A 209 -4.52 9.14 2.75
CA PRO A 209 -3.90 9.78 1.60
C PRO A 209 -4.82 9.81 0.38
N GLY A 210 -5.54 8.70 0.11
CA GLY A 210 -6.47 8.63 -1.00
C GLY A 210 -7.64 9.60 -0.86
N LEU A 211 -8.25 9.73 0.32
CA LEU A 211 -9.29 10.73 0.59
C LEU A 211 -8.75 12.16 0.43
N ASN A 212 -7.56 12.44 0.94
CA ASN A 212 -6.92 13.74 0.79
C ASN A 212 -6.75 14.11 -0.69
N GLU A 213 -6.35 13.16 -1.53
CA GLU A 213 -6.22 13.39 -2.97
C GLU A 213 -7.58 13.58 -3.65
N LEU A 214 -8.58 12.76 -3.33
CA LEU A 214 -9.94 12.90 -3.88
C LEU A 214 -10.60 14.24 -3.47
N LEU A 215 -10.30 14.72 -2.25
CA LEU A 215 -10.77 16.00 -1.71
C LEU A 215 -9.87 17.19 -2.13
N GLU A 216 -8.98 16.98 -3.09
CA GLU A 216 -8.14 18.03 -3.67
C GLU A 216 -7.22 18.74 -2.65
N LYS A 217 -6.70 18.00 -1.67
CA LYS A 217 -5.73 18.53 -0.72
C LYS A 217 -4.49 19.05 -1.47
N SER A 218 -4.03 20.24 -1.09
CA SER A 218 -2.81 20.85 -1.63
C SER A 218 -1.57 19.99 -1.37
N LEU A 219 -0.56 20.19 -2.20
CA LEU A 219 0.77 19.58 -2.04
C LEU A 219 1.43 20.02 -0.71
N PRO A 220 2.45 19.30 -0.24
CA PRO A 220 3.25 19.72 0.91
C PRO A 220 3.84 21.11 0.69
N LYS A 221 3.93 21.90 1.77
CA LYS A 221 4.42 23.30 1.72
C LYS A 221 5.83 23.42 1.18
N GLU A 222 6.66 22.42 1.42
CA GLU A 222 8.03 22.32 0.90
C GLU A 222 8.01 22.29 -0.63
N MET A 223 7.14 21.47 -1.23
CA MET A 223 6.99 21.34 -2.68
C MET A 223 6.37 22.61 -3.28
N GLU A 224 5.37 23.22 -2.63
CA GLU A 224 4.81 24.51 -3.06
C GLU A 224 5.88 25.60 -3.07
N SER A 225 6.76 25.64 -2.07
CA SER A 225 7.88 26.58 -2.01
C SER A 225 8.92 26.34 -3.12
N GLU A 226 9.20 25.08 -3.45
CA GLU A 226 10.08 24.73 -4.58
C GLU A 226 9.48 25.18 -5.93
N ILE A 227 8.16 25.02 -6.11
CA ILE A 227 7.45 25.49 -7.31
C ILE A 227 7.58 27.00 -7.45
N ILE A 228 7.34 27.76 -6.36
CA ILE A 228 7.49 29.21 -6.35
C ILE A 228 8.92 29.61 -6.68
N ASN A 229 9.92 28.98 -6.07
CA ASN A 229 11.33 29.28 -6.32
C ASN A 229 11.72 29.04 -7.79
N LEU A 230 11.24 27.93 -8.39
CA LEU A 230 11.48 27.61 -9.79
C LEU A 230 10.91 28.68 -10.74
N ILE A 231 9.71 29.21 -10.40
CA ILE A 231 9.08 30.29 -11.18
C ILE A 231 9.89 31.59 -11.07
N MET A 232 10.40 31.89 -9.87
CA MET A 232 11.20 33.09 -9.61
C MET A 232 12.60 33.06 -10.22
N GLU A 233 13.07 31.92 -10.76
CA GLU A 233 14.30 31.86 -11.58
C GLU A 233 14.15 32.61 -12.91
N ASP A 234 12.92 32.78 -13.41
CA ASP A 234 12.69 33.59 -14.61
C ASP A 234 12.60 35.08 -14.23
N SER A 235 13.58 35.86 -14.64
CA SER A 235 13.67 37.31 -14.33
C SER A 235 12.52 38.15 -14.93
N GLN A 236 11.76 37.59 -15.87
CA GLN A 236 10.62 38.26 -16.51
C GLN A 236 9.31 38.04 -15.74
N LEU A 237 9.29 37.10 -14.80
CA LEU A 237 8.15 36.80 -13.96
C LEU A 237 8.36 37.35 -12.55
N SER A 238 7.31 37.83 -11.95
CA SER A 238 7.34 38.39 -10.60
C SER A 238 6.03 38.10 -9.86
N ASP A 239 6.06 38.19 -8.53
CA ASP A 239 4.90 38.09 -7.64
C ASP A 239 4.02 36.86 -7.95
N PRO A 240 4.55 35.63 -7.88
CA PRO A 240 3.73 34.46 -7.98
C PRO A 240 2.74 34.40 -6.80
N HIS A 241 1.44 34.38 -7.08
CA HIS A 241 0.39 34.40 -6.07
C HIS A 241 -0.79 33.53 -6.45
N ASN A 242 -1.71 33.32 -5.52
CA ASN A 242 -2.89 32.46 -5.70
C ASN A 242 -2.52 31.04 -6.15
N LEU A 243 -1.43 30.50 -5.64
CA LEU A 243 -1.01 29.13 -5.94
C LEU A 243 -2.04 28.13 -5.41
N LYS A 244 -2.53 27.28 -6.30
CA LYS A 244 -3.36 26.13 -5.99
C LYS A 244 -2.71 24.89 -6.57
N THR A 245 -2.63 23.86 -5.76
CA THR A 245 -1.98 22.61 -6.13
C THR A 245 -2.87 21.43 -5.74
N ARG A 246 -2.83 20.34 -6.51
CA ARG A 246 -3.49 19.08 -6.18
C ARG A 246 -2.84 17.91 -6.89
N ARG A 247 -3.02 16.70 -6.35
CA ARG A 247 -2.64 15.46 -7.03
C ARG A 247 -3.74 14.98 -7.96
N LEU A 248 -3.33 14.34 -9.06
CA LEU A 248 -4.17 13.70 -10.06
C LEU A 248 -3.59 12.32 -10.38
N GLY A 249 -3.60 11.39 -9.41
CA GLY A 249 -2.88 10.12 -9.48
C GLY A 249 -1.37 10.34 -9.45
N ALA A 250 -0.68 9.88 -10.48
CA ALA A 250 0.78 10.06 -10.61
C ALA A 250 1.19 11.50 -10.96
N ASN A 251 0.27 12.31 -11.51
CA ASN A 251 0.53 13.68 -11.93
C ASN A 251 0.11 14.70 -10.87
N ILE A 252 0.51 15.94 -11.06
CA ILE A 252 0.06 17.08 -10.26
C ILE A 252 -0.55 18.17 -11.15
N ALA A 253 -1.55 18.87 -10.63
CA ALA A 253 -2.06 20.09 -11.23
C ALA A 253 -1.57 21.30 -10.42
N ILE A 254 -1.10 22.30 -11.12
CA ILE A 254 -0.60 23.55 -10.56
C ILE A 254 -1.33 24.68 -11.26
N GLU A 255 -1.99 25.55 -10.50
CA GLU A 255 -2.65 26.76 -10.95
C GLU A 255 -2.09 27.93 -10.15
N LEU A 256 -1.64 28.98 -10.82
CA LEU A 256 -1.14 30.17 -10.14
C LEU A 256 -1.25 31.41 -11.05
N HIS A 257 -1.10 32.55 -10.44
CA HIS A 257 -0.96 33.83 -11.12
C HIS A 257 0.47 34.34 -10.98
N VAL A 258 0.98 34.93 -12.05
CA VAL A 258 2.27 35.63 -12.07
C VAL A 258 2.08 37.02 -12.67
N ARG A 259 2.91 37.95 -12.29
CA ARG A 259 2.98 39.28 -12.90
C ARG A 259 4.13 39.35 -13.90
N VAL A 260 3.90 40.10 -14.95
CA VAL A 260 4.89 40.44 -15.99
C VAL A 260 5.02 41.94 -16.12
N PRO A 261 6.14 42.46 -16.61
CA PRO A 261 6.31 43.90 -16.88
C PRO A 261 5.19 44.45 -17.77
N GLY A 262 4.63 45.62 -17.44
CA GLY A 262 3.49 46.21 -18.15
C GLY A 262 3.75 46.62 -19.62
N ASN A 263 5.01 46.67 -20.04
CA ASN A 263 5.42 46.89 -21.43
C ASN A 263 5.62 45.59 -22.23
N MET A 264 5.45 44.43 -21.61
CA MET A 264 5.56 43.14 -22.27
C MET A 264 4.33 42.87 -23.14
N THR A 265 4.54 42.39 -24.36
CA THR A 265 3.40 41.95 -25.21
C THR A 265 2.81 40.64 -24.71
N VAL A 266 1.52 40.39 -25.02
CA VAL A 266 0.87 39.10 -24.71
C VAL A 266 1.66 37.93 -25.27
N GLN A 267 2.22 38.05 -26.47
CA GLN A 267 3.02 36.98 -27.07
C GLN A 267 4.29 36.70 -26.28
N GLN A 268 4.99 37.74 -25.79
CA GLN A 268 6.20 37.57 -24.96
C GLN A 268 5.84 36.92 -23.61
N SER A 269 4.79 37.37 -22.95
CA SER A 269 4.35 36.78 -21.66
C SER A 269 3.98 35.31 -21.82
N HIS A 270 3.30 34.94 -22.92
CA HIS A 270 2.95 33.56 -23.22
C HIS A 270 4.16 32.67 -23.43
N ILE A 271 5.22 33.17 -24.10
CA ILE A 271 6.50 32.42 -24.25
C ILE A 271 7.11 32.13 -22.87
N SER A 272 7.18 33.13 -21.97
CA SER A 272 7.69 32.91 -20.61
C SER A 272 6.88 31.90 -19.83
N THR A 273 5.54 31.93 -19.91
CA THR A 273 4.70 30.92 -19.21
C THR A 273 4.88 29.53 -19.78
N ILE A 274 5.00 29.34 -21.10
CA ILE A 274 5.33 28.05 -21.72
C ILE A 274 6.67 27.50 -21.23
N ASN A 275 7.69 28.35 -21.10
CA ASN A 275 9.01 27.93 -20.62
C ASN A 275 8.93 27.43 -19.16
N ILE A 276 8.16 28.09 -18.30
CA ILE A 276 7.94 27.65 -16.92
C ILE A 276 7.12 26.35 -16.88
N GLU A 277 6.04 26.24 -17.67
CA GLU A 277 5.30 24.99 -17.78
C GLU A 277 6.19 23.81 -18.18
N LYS A 278 7.09 24.02 -19.14
CA LYS A 278 8.05 23.00 -19.55
C LYS A 278 8.99 22.59 -18.42
N LYS A 279 9.57 23.54 -17.70
CA LYS A 279 10.43 23.27 -16.53
C LYS A 279 9.69 22.53 -15.44
N LEU A 280 8.44 22.91 -15.14
CA LEU A 280 7.60 22.23 -14.14
C LEU A 280 7.29 20.81 -14.56
N LYS A 281 6.92 20.58 -15.84
CA LYS A 281 6.68 19.24 -16.39
C LYS A 281 7.94 18.37 -16.37
N GLU A 282 9.11 18.92 -16.67
CA GLU A 282 10.38 18.17 -16.61
C GLU A 282 10.73 17.74 -15.18
N LYS A 283 10.36 18.53 -14.17
CA LYS A 283 10.68 18.26 -12.77
C LYS A 283 9.64 17.38 -12.07
N TYR A 284 8.36 17.55 -12.38
CA TYR A 284 7.26 16.94 -11.62
C TYR A 284 6.36 15.99 -12.43
N GLY A 285 6.56 15.85 -13.74
CA GLY A 285 5.81 14.99 -14.65
C GLY A 285 4.68 15.67 -15.39
#